data_b943e5f3e4f3629fe777b18c010e4909
#
_entry.id   b943e5f3e4f3629fe777b18c010e4909
#
_cell.length_a   1.000
_cell.length_b   1.000
_cell.length_c   1.000
_cell.angle_alpha   90.00
_cell.angle_beta   90.00
_cell.angle_gamma   90.00
#
_symmetry.space_group_name_H-M   'P 1'
#
loop_
_entity.id
_entity.type
_entity.pdbx_description
1 polymer ?
#
loop_
_entity_poly.entity_id
_entity_poly.type
_entity_poly.pdbx_seq_one_letter_code
_entity_poly.pdbx_strand_id
1 'polypeptide(L)'
;MRIEFATANRVLFSAGALAEIGELAKGFGGQALVVTGSDPDRAVSLLSILHKAGLSSKVFSLSGEPTVALAKEGTRIANEAACDMVIGFGGGSALDAGKAIAALATNGEDPLEFLEVIGRGKPLTNPPLPFIAIPTTAGTGSEVTRNAVLTSKEHHVKVSLRSREMLPRIALVDPELTFSMPPQLTASTGLDALTQLIEPFLSAKRSPLTDGFCREGMRLASRSLRQAYKDSEDTEAR
;
A
#
# COMPACT_ATOMS: atom_id res chain seq x y z
N MET A 1 19.92 -19.61 14.84
CA MET A 1 18.65 -19.12 14.25
C MET A 1 18.98 -17.96 13.33
N ARG A 2 18.58 -18.01 12.06
CA ARG A 2 18.73 -16.85 11.14
C ARG A 2 17.40 -16.12 11.07
N ILE A 3 17.39 -14.84 11.39
CA ILE A 3 16.21 -13.96 11.27
C ILE A 3 16.54 -12.90 10.24
N GLU A 4 15.63 -12.65 9.32
CA GLU A 4 15.69 -11.54 8.38
C GLU A 4 14.36 -10.77 8.49
N PHE A 5 14.44 -9.48 8.77
CA PHE A 5 13.30 -8.58 8.85
C PHE A 5 13.50 -7.43 7.87
N ALA A 6 12.51 -7.20 7.01
CA ALA A 6 12.51 -6.10 6.06
C ALA A 6 11.11 -5.49 6.00
N THR A 7 11.04 -4.19 6.00
CA THR A 7 9.80 -3.39 5.96
C THR A 7 10.03 -2.12 5.14
N ALA A 8 9.05 -1.21 5.09
CA ALA A 8 9.24 0.12 4.50
C ALA A 8 10.48 0.81 5.10
N ASN A 9 11.21 1.60 4.28
CA ASN A 9 12.43 2.26 4.77
C ASN A 9 12.14 3.21 5.93
N ARG A 10 10.96 3.83 5.92
CA ARG A 10 10.49 4.72 6.98
C ARG A 10 9.00 4.49 7.21
N VAL A 11 8.60 4.27 8.45
CA VAL A 11 7.20 4.17 8.87
C VAL A 11 6.92 5.38 9.76
N LEU A 12 5.94 6.18 9.35
CA LEU A 12 5.41 7.31 10.11
C LEU A 12 3.99 6.95 10.55
N PHE A 13 3.76 6.93 11.84
CA PHE A 13 2.45 6.64 12.42
C PHE A 13 2.04 7.77 13.35
N SER A 14 1.04 8.52 12.96
CA SER A 14 0.44 9.57 13.80
C SER A 14 -0.89 10.02 13.24
N ALA A 15 -1.83 10.39 14.10
CA ALA A 15 -3.01 11.15 13.70
C ALA A 15 -2.58 12.48 13.06
N GLY A 16 -3.20 12.84 11.93
CA GLY A 16 -2.86 14.03 11.16
C GLY A 16 -1.56 13.95 10.37
N ALA A 17 -0.88 12.80 10.31
CA ALA A 17 0.40 12.62 9.60
C ALA A 17 0.32 12.98 8.10
N LEU A 18 -0.86 12.92 7.49
CA LEU A 18 -1.06 13.31 6.10
C LEU A 18 -0.55 14.73 5.81
N ALA A 19 -0.59 15.62 6.79
CA ALA A 19 -0.11 17.00 6.64
C ALA A 19 1.38 17.10 6.28
N GLU A 20 2.19 16.09 6.61
CA GLU A 20 3.63 16.06 6.35
C GLU A 20 3.98 15.62 4.92
N ILE A 21 3.02 15.07 4.15
CA ILE A 21 3.31 14.42 2.88
C ILE A 21 3.97 15.34 1.86
N GLY A 22 3.63 16.62 1.85
CA GLY A 22 4.21 17.58 0.91
C GLY A 22 5.73 17.67 1.06
N GLU A 23 6.22 17.85 2.29
CA GLU A 23 7.65 17.93 2.56
C GLU A 23 8.37 16.59 2.37
N LEU A 24 7.71 15.49 2.74
CA LEU A 24 8.26 14.15 2.57
C LEU A 24 8.43 13.78 1.09
N ALA A 25 7.47 14.15 0.25
CA ALA A 25 7.48 13.83 -1.17
C ALA A 25 8.50 14.64 -1.98
N LYS A 26 8.81 15.88 -1.58
CA LYS A 26 9.83 16.73 -2.24
C LYS A 26 11.19 16.05 -2.41
N GLY A 27 11.55 15.17 -1.50
CA GLY A 27 12.81 14.43 -1.56
C GLY A 27 12.91 13.43 -2.72
N PHE A 28 11.82 13.19 -3.45
CA PHE A 28 11.76 12.18 -4.53
C PHE A 28 11.56 12.76 -5.93
N GLY A 29 11.23 14.05 -6.04
CA GLY A 29 11.04 14.70 -7.34
C GLY A 29 9.94 15.75 -7.32
N GLY A 30 9.50 16.20 -8.49
CA GLY A 30 8.49 17.25 -8.68
C GLY A 30 7.13 16.76 -9.20
N GLN A 31 7.06 15.54 -9.75
CA GLN A 31 5.89 15.00 -10.42
C GLN A 31 5.48 13.65 -9.83
N ALA A 32 4.30 13.58 -9.20
CA ALA A 32 3.78 12.37 -8.60
C ALA A 32 2.67 11.71 -9.44
N LEU A 33 2.68 10.38 -9.55
CA LEU A 33 1.46 9.63 -9.87
C LEU A 33 0.75 9.28 -8.57
N VAL A 34 -0.48 9.77 -8.37
CA VAL A 34 -1.31 9.43 -7.21
C VAL A 34 -2.28 8.34 -7.62
N VAL A 35 -2.09 7.13 -7.07
CA VAL A 35 -2.94 5.97 -7.33
C VAL A 35 -4.00 5.88 -6.24
N THR A 36 -5.29 5.93 -6.62
CA THR A 36 -6.41 5.94 -5.67
C THR A 36 -7.38 4.79 -5.91
N GLY A 37 -8.27 4.55 -4.95
CA GLY A 37 -9.45 3.70 -5.15
C GLY A 37 -10.49 4.34 -6.07
N SER A 38 -11.69 3.77 -6.09
CA SER A 38 -12.80 4.17 -6.98
C SER A 38 -13.33 5.59 -6.74
N ASP A 39 -13.07 6.15 -5.58
CA ASP A 39 -13.48 7.51 -5.21
C ASP A 39 -12.24 8.42 -5.14
N PRO A 40 -11.91 9.14 -6.22
CA PRO A 40 -10.76 10.05 -6.25
C PRO A 40 -10.94 11.28 -5.36
N ASP A 41 -12.17 11.66 -5.01
CA ASP A 41 -12.46 12.83 -4.19
C ASP A 41 -11.89 12.67 -2.77
N ARG A 42 -11.70 11.46 -2.31
CA ARG A 42 -11.00 11.18 -1.04
C ARG A 42 -9.55 11.67 -1.03
N ALA A 43 -8.93 11.81 -2.20
CA ALA A 43 -7.55 12.31 -2.33
C ALA A 43 -7.45 13.83 -2.43
N VAL A 44 -8.54 14.60 -2.39
CA VAL A 44 -8.54 16.06 -2.55
C VAL A 44 -7.61 16.74 -1.54
N SER A 45 -7.65 16.33 -0.28
CA SER A 45 -6.75 16.87 0.76
C SER A 45 -5.29 16.57 0.44
N LEU A 46 -4.95 15.34 0.05
CA LEU A 46 -3.61 14.96 -0.39
C LEU A 46 -3.13 15.82 -1.56
N LEU A 47 -3.95 15.93 -2.62
CA LEU A 47 -3.62 16.71 -3.82
C LEU A 47 -3.39 18.18 -3.49
N SER A 48 -4.21 18.75 -2.59
CA SER A 48 -4.04 20.13 -2.11
C SER A 48 -2.72 20.32 -1.38
N ILE A 49 -2.31 19.37 -0.52
CA ILE A 49 -1.04 19.45 0.22
C ILE A 49 0.14 19.34 -0.76
N LEU A 50 0.10 18.42 -1.72
CA LEU A 50 1.14 18.28 -2.74
C LEU A 50 1.28 19.56 -3.55
N HIS A 51 0.17 20.13 -4.03
CA HIS A 51 0.17 21.38 -4.80
C HIS A 51 0.75 22.55 -3.98
N LYS A 52 0.34 22.72 -2.72
CA LYS A 52 0.90 23.75 -1.82
C LYS A 52 2.40 23.58 -1.58
N ALA A 53 2.89 22.36 -1.64
CA ALA A 53 4.31 22.05 -1.54
C ALA A 53 5.07 22.27 -2.86
N GLY A 54 4.39 22.69 -3.95
CA GLY A 54 5.00 22.91 -5.26
C GLY A 54 5.17 21.63 -6.08
N LEU A 55 4.48 20.55 -5.72
CA LEU A 55 4.52 19.28 -6.45
C LEU A 55 3.35 19.20 -7.42
N SER A 56 3.62 18.75 -8.63
CA SER A 56 2.60 18.39 -9.60
C SER A 56 2.13 16.95 -9.40
N SER A 57 0.89 16.67 -9.75
CA SER A 57 0.36 15.31 -9.62
C SER A 57 -0.57 14.92 -10.76
N LYS A 58 -0.48 13.65 -11.15
CA LYS A 58 -1.44 12.98 -12.03
C LYS A 58 -2.19 11.95 -11.21
N VAL A 59 -3.51 11.91 -11.32
CA VAL A 59 -4.34 10.93 -10.59
C VAL A 59 -4.63 9.75 -11.50
N PHE A 60 -4.49 8.53 -10.96
CA PHE A 60 -4.92 7.28 -11.54
C PHE A 60 -5.82 6.55 -10.57
N SER A 61 -7.12 6.46 -10.89
CA SER A 61 -8.12 5.81 -10.04
C SER A 61 -8.42 4.41 -10.54
N LEU A 62 -8.58 3.48 -9.62
CA LEU A 62 -8.95 2.11 -9.93
C LEU A 62 -10.18 1.66 -9.13
N SER A 63 -11.03 0.87 -9.75
CA SER A 63 -12.21 0.28 -9.10
C SER A 63 -12.00 -1.22 -8.88
N GLY A 64 -12.22 -1.66 -7.64
CA GLY A 64 -12.06 -3.07 -7.26
C GLY A 64 -10.60 -3.50 -7.09
N GLU A 65 -10.33 -4.75 -7.43
CA GLU A 65 -8.99 -5.32 -7.31
C GLU A 65 -8.06 -4.86 -8.44
N PRO A 66 -6.77 -4.66 -8.17
CA PRO A 66 -5.83 -4.28 -9.19
C PRO A 66 -5.62 -5.43 -10.17
N THR A 67 -5.79 -5.15 -11.46
CA THR A 67 -5.58 -6.14 -12.52
C THR A 67 -4.24 -5.91 -13.22
N VAL A 68 -3.76 -6.96 -13.91
CA VAL A 68 -2.58 -6.87 -14.78
C VAL A 68 -2.73 -5.73 -15.80
N ALA A 69 -3.94 -5.58 -16.40
CA ALA A 69 -4.22 -4.53 -17.37
C ALA A 69 -4.16 -3.13 -16.74
N LEU A 70 -4.72 -2.94 -15.52
CA LEU A 70 -4.67 -1.65 -14.81
C LEU A 70 -3.24 -1.28 -14.40
N ALA A 71 -2.43 -2.26 -14.00
CA ALA A 71 -1.02 -2.01 -13.70
C ALA A 71 -0.27 -1.52 -14.95
N LYS A 72 -0.49 -2.15 -16.12
CA LYS A 72 0.08 -1.72 -17.40
C LYS A 72 -0.38 -0.30 -17.80
N GLU A 73 -1.67 -0.02 -17.67
CA GLU A 73 -2.24 1.30 -17.99
C GLU A 73 -1.66 2.39 -17.07
N GLY A 74 -1.63 2.14 -15.76
CA GLY A 74 -1.04 3.09 -14.79
C GLY A 74 0.44 3.34 -15.06
N THR A 75 1.18 2.31 -15.48
CA THR A 75 2.59 2.43 -15.87
C THR A 75 2.75 3.35 -17.09
N ARG A 76 1.93 3.17 -18.12
CA ARG A 76 1.94 4.04 -19.30
C ARG A 76 1.67 5.50 -18.92
N ILE A 77 0.67 5.74 -18.06
CA ILE A 77 0.34 7.09 -17.58
C ILE A 77 1.50 7.69 -16.77
N ALA A 78 2.16 6.92 -15.92
CA ALA A 78 3.33 7.38 -15.15
C ALA A 78 4.47 7.81 -16.08
N ASN A 79 4.76 7.03 -17.12
CA ASN A 79 5.82 7.30 -18.08
C ASN A 79 5.48 8.51 -18.96
N GLU A 80 4.25 8.60 -19.50
CA GLU A 80 3.81 9.73 -20.33
C GLU A 80 3.81 11.06 -19.57
N ALA A 81 3.49 11.01 -18.26
CA ALA A 81 3.53 12.18 -17.39
C ALA A 81 4.92 12.45 -16.81
N ALA A 82 5.94 11.65 -17.16
CA ALA A 82 7.29 11.73 -16.61
C ALA A 82 7.30 11.80 -15.08
N CYS A 83 6.55 10.90 -14.42
CA CYS A 83 6.46 10.89 -12.97
C CYS A 83 7.78 10.45 -12.33
N ASP A 84 8.20 11.17 -11.29
CA ASP A 84 9.41 10.88 -10.51
C ASP A 84 9.14 9.91 -9.36
N MET A 85 7.88 9.80 -8.94
CA MET A 85 7.43 8.98 -7.82
C MET A 85 6.01 8.49 -8.00
N VAL A 86 5.64 7.47 -7.22
CA VAL A 86 4.26 6.98 -7.12
C VAL A 86 3.79 7.08 -5.66
N ILE A 87 2.61 7.63 -5.45
CA ILE A 87 1.94 7.71 -4.16
C ILE A 87 0.68 6.83 -4.22
N GLY A 88 0.65 5.74 -3.46
CA GLY A 88 -0.55 4.94 -3.28
C GLY A 88 -1.39 5.51 -2.14
N PHE A 89 -2.61 5.97 -2.43
CA PHE A 89 -3.54 6.51 -1.45
C PHE A 89 -4.84 5.73 -1.47
N GLY A 90 -5.04 4.84 -0.51
CA GLY A 90 -6.22 3.98 -0.50
C GLY A 90 -6.04 2.69 0.28
N GLY A 91 -6.91 1.72 0.05
CA GLY A 91 -6.78 0.37 0.59
C GLY A 91 -5.73 -0.45 -0.15
N GLY A 92 -5.61 -1.73 0.20
CA GLY A 92 -4.62 -2.65 -0.38
C GLY A 92 -4.59 -2.67 -1.90
N SER A 93 -5.74 -2.54 -2.57
CA SER A 93 -5.83 -2.49 -4.04
C SER A 93 -5.06 -1.31 -4.64
N ALA A 94 -5.23 -0.10 -4.08
CA ALA A 94 -4.53 1.10 -4.54
C ALA A 94 -3.02 1.01 -4.24
N LEU A 95 -2.66 0.48 -3.07
CA LEU A 95 -1.26 0.31 -2.68
C LEU A 95 -0.56 -0.74 -3.56
N ASP A 96 -1.20 -1.87 -3.84
CA ASP A 96 -0.62 -2.91 -4.68
C ASP A 96 -0.50 -2.46 -6.14
N ALA A 97 -1.52 -1.79 -6.69
CA ALA A 97 -1.42 -1.15 -8.00
C ALA A 97 -0.25 -0.14 -8.04
N GLY A 98 -0.16 0.73 -7.05
CA GLY A 98 0.92 1.73 -6.97
C GLY A 98 2.31 1.12 -6.92
N LYS A 99 2.52 0.05 -6.12
CA LYS A 99 3.78 -0.69 -6.07
C LYS A 99 4.13 -1.33 -7.42
N ALA A 100 3.14 -1.96 -8.07
CA ALA A 100 3.35 -2.56 -9.38
C ALA A 100 3.71 -1.51 -10.43
N ILE A 101 2.97 -0.40 -10.48
CA ILE A 101 3.25 0.72 -11.40
C ILE A 101 4.65 1.28 -11.17
N ALA A 102 5.03 1.54 -9.91
CA ALA A 102 6.35 2.04 -9.57
C ALA A 102 7.48 1.11 -10.06
N ALA A 103 7.29 -0.21 -9.95
CA ALA A 103 8.24 -1.21 -10.40
C ALA A 103 8.33 -1.26 -11.93
N LEU A 104 7.19 -1.26 -12.60
CA LEU A 104 7.11 -1.40 -14.05
C LEU A 104 7.57 -0.14 -14.79
N ALA A 105 7.37 1.04 -14.23
CA ALA A 105 7.77 2.30 -14.86
C ALA A 105 9.28 2.37 -15.19
N THR A 106 10.11 1.67 -14.44
CA THR A 106 11.57 1.64 -14.64
C THR A 106 12.09 0.35 -15.24
N ASN A 107 11.26 -0.72 -15.31
CA ASN A 107 11.70 -2.05 -15.72
C ASN A 107 11.04 -2.56 -17.02
N GLY A 108 10.01 -1.87 -17.52
CA GLY A 108 9.27 -2.23 -18.72
C GLY A 108 7.78 -2.45 -18.44
N GLU A 109 6.95 -2.10 -19.41
CA GLU A 109 5.51 -1.96 -19.24
C GLU A 109 4.71 -3.28 -19.22
N ASP A 110 5.33 -4.41 -19.55
CA ASP A 110 4.62 -5.70 -19.57
C ASP A 110 4.74 -6.41 -18.23
N PRO A 111 3.68 -6.43 -17.40
CA PRO A 111 3.70 -7.11 -16.11
C PRO A 111 4.00 -8.61 -16.21
N LEU A 112 3.66 -9.27 -17.34
CA LEU A 112 3.89 -10.71 -17.53
C LEU A 112 5.38 -11.08 -17.54
N GLU A 113 6.28 -10.15 -17.80
CA GLU A 113 7.71 -10.41 -17.68
C GLU A 113 8.13 -10.69 -16.22
N PHE A 114 7.44 -10.09 -15.24
CA PHE A 114 7.85 -10.08 -13.83
C PHE A 114 6.93 -10.87 -12.90
N LEU A 115 5.68 -11.14 -13.32
CA LEU A 115 4.71 -11.86 -12.50
C LEU A 115 5.12 -13.30 -12.25
N GLU A 116 4.87 -13.78 -11.03
CA GLU A 116 4.98 -15.19 -10.66
C GLU A 116 3.88 -16.01 -11.36
N VAL A 117 4.06 -17.31 -11.47
CA VAL A 117 3.10 -18.33 -11.93
C VAL A 117 2.68 -18.20 -13.40
N ILE A 118 2.06 -17.10 -13.81
CA ILE A 118 1.57 -16.90 -15.19
C ILE A 118 2.53 -16.11 -16.07
N GLY A 119 3.51 -15.46 -15.46
CA GLY A 119 4.53 -14.68 -16.14
C GLY A 119 5.87 -15.40 -16.20
N ARG A 120 6.89 -14.67 -16.62
CA ARG A 120 8.26 -15.19 -16.73
C ARG A 120 9.04 -15.14 -15.43
N GLY A 121 8.53 -14.45 -14.40
CA GLY A 121 9.16 -14.31 -13.09
C GLY A 121 10.55 -13.68 -13.12
N LYS A 122 10.84 -12.82 -14.10
CA LYS A 122 12.13 -12.13 -14.19
C LYS A 122 12.35 -11.23 -12.98
N PRO A 123 13.57 -11.11 -12.48
CA PRO A 123 13.90 -10.13 -11.46
C PRO A 123 13.81 -8.69 -12.04
N LEU A 124 13.50 -7.72 -11.17
CA LEU A 124 13.66 -6.32 -11.52
C LEU A 124 15.16 -6.01 -11.72
N THR A 125 15.49 -5.32 -12.78
CA THR A 125 16.88 -4.93 -13.11
C THR A 125 17.20 -3.51 -12.69
N ASN A 126 16.19 -2.65 -12.67
CA ASN A 126 16.29 -1.26 -12.24
C ASN A 126 15.51 -1.05 -10.92
N PRO A 127 15.99 -0.14 -10.05
CA PRO A 127 15.19 0.27 -8.90
C PRO A 127 13.83 0.82 -9.34
N PRO A 128 12.72 0.44 -8.68
CA PRO A 128 11.42 1.08 -8.88
C PRO A 128 11.46 2.59 -8.66
N LEU A 129 10.51 3.32 -9.25
CA LEU A 129 10.24 4.68 -8.81
C LEU A 129 10.01 4.68 -7.29
N PRO A 130 10.44 5.73 -6.57
CA PRO A 130 10.12 5.88 -5.16
C PRO A 130 8.61 5.71 -4.92
N PHE A 131 8.25 4.83 -3.99
CA PHE A 131 6.86 4.57 -3.65
C PHE A 131 6.57 5.04 -2.23
N ILE A 132 5.54 5.86 -2.08
CA ILE A 132 4.97 6.29 -0.80
C ILE A 132 3.62 5.61 -0.63
N ALA A 133 3.46 4.86 0.44
CA ALA A 133 2.22 4.17 0.77
C ALA A 133 1.45 4.94 1.84
N ILE A 134 0.21 5.30 1.54
CA ILE A 134 -0.72 5.99 2.46
C ILE A 134 -1.99 5.16 2.55
N PRO A 135 -2.07 4.21 3.49
CA PRO A 135 -3.25 3.37 3.66
C PRO A 135 -4.43 4.18 4.18
N THR A 136 -5.61 3.93 3.63
CA THR A 136 -6.90 4.47 4.14
C THR A 136 -7.81 3.37 4.68
N THR A 137 -7.27 2.16 4.83
CA THR A 137 -7.89 1.02 5.49
C THR A 137 -6.90 0.40 6.45
N ALA A 138 -7.36 -0.12 7.57
CA ALA A 138 -6.54 -0.83 8.54
C ALA A 138 -6.78 -2.34 8.41
N GLY A 139 -5.81 -3.08 7.89
CA GLY A 139 -5.97 -4.54 7.72
C GLY A 139 -4.92 -5.19 6.83
N THR A 140 -4.78 -4.75 5.59
CA THR A 140 -3.99 -5.47 4.56
C THR A 140 -2.49 -5.49 4.80
N GLY A 141 -1.94 -4.48 5.50
CA GLY A 141 -0.49 -4.35 5.71
C GLY A 141 0.32 -4.11 4.43
N SER A 142 -0.35 -3.79 3.30
CA SER A 142 0.33 -3.62 2.01
C SER A 142 1.39 -2.52 2.04
N GLU A 143 1.24 -1.52 2.90
CA GLU A 143 2.17 -0.40 3.10
C GLU A 143 3.54 -0.81 3.63
N VAL A 144 3.66 -2.00 4.20
CA VAL A 144 4.93 -2.52 4.75
C VAL A 144 5.43 -3.78 4.04
N THR A 145 4.80 -4.17 2.94
CA THR A 145 5.16 -5.38 2.20
C THR A 145 5.87 -5.08 0.87
N ARG A 146 6.62 -6.06 0.37
CA ARG A 146 7.43 -6.00 -0.85
C ARG A 146 6.76 -6.61 -2.08
N ASN A 147 5.48 -6.93 -2.00
CA ASN A 147 4.73 -7.56 -3.09
C ASN A 147 3.52 -6.73 -3.49
N ALA A 148 3.13 -6.85 -4.73
CA ALA A 148 1.87 -6.39 -5.28
C ALA A 148 1.08 -7.58 -5.80
N VAL A 149 -0.16 -7.75 -5.34
CA VAL A 149 -1.04 -8.81 -5.80
C VAL A 149 -1.92 -8.27 -6.92
N LEU A 150 -1.84 -8.89 -8.09
CA LEU A 150 -2.60 -8.50 -9.28
C LEU A 150 -3.53 -9.63 -9.71
N THR A 151 -4.72 -9.28 -10.13
CA THR A 151 -5.68 -10.23 -10.69
C THR A 151 -5.48 -10.35 -12.20
N SER A 152 -5.23 -11.55 -12.68
CA SER A 152 -5.32 -11.87 -14.10
C SER A 152 -6.72 -12.36 -14.42
N LYS A 153 -7.50 -11.54 -15.17
CA LYS A 153 -8.81 -11.94 -15.63
C LYS A 153 -8.75 -13.05 -16.68
N GLU A 154 -7.70 -13.04 -17.49
CA GLU A 154 -7.47 -14.02 -18.54
C GLU A 154 -7.18 -15.42 -17.98
N HIS A 155 -6.38 -15.49 -16.93
CA HIS A 155 -5.96 -16.74 -16.30
C HIS A 155 -6.80 -17.12 -15.07
N HIS A 156 -7.78 -16.29 -14.70
CA HIS A 156 -8.65 -16.48 -13.51
C HIS A 156 -7.87 -16.73 -12.22
N VAL A 157 -6.75 -16.00 -12.00
CA VAL A 157 -5.86 -16.18 -10.85
C VAL A 157 -5.38 -14.84 -10.30
N LYS A 158 -5.11 -14.81 -9.00
CA LYS A 158 -4.35 -13.75 -8.34
C LYS A 158 -2.88 -14.14 -8.26
N VAL A 159 -2.01 -13.27 -8.71
CA VAL A 159 -0.57 -13.50 -8.78
C VAL A 159 0.21 -12.34 -8.20
N SER A 160 1.40 -12.62 -7.73
CA SER A 160 2.26 -11.58 -7.14
C SER A 160 3.36 -11.14 -8.12
N LEU A 161 3.61 -9.84 -8.13
CA LEU A 161 4.87 -9.25 -8.51
C LEU A 161 5.62 -8.95 -7.20
N ARG A 162 6.83 -9.45 -7.05
CA ARG A 162 7.54 -9.40 -5.78
C ARG A 162 9.02 -9.11 -5.95
N SER A 163 9.50 -8.07 -5.27
CA SER A 163 10.93 -7.78 -5.18
C SER A 163 11.23 -7.06 -3.85
N ARG A 164 12.46 -7.21 -3.34
CA ARG A 164 12.93 -6.41 -2.18
C ARG A 164 12.92 -4.92 -2.49
N GLU A 165 13.16 -4.55 -3.73
CA GLU A 165 13.17 -3.18 -4.21
C GLU A 165 11.79 -2.51 -4.19
N MET A 166 10.70 -3.30 -4.06
CA MET A 166 9.32 -2.79 -4.01
C MET A 166 8.85 -2.41 -2.61
N LEU A 167 9.71 -2.52 -1.59
CA LEU A 167 9.37 -1.97 -0.28
C LEU A 167 9.16 -0.45 -0.38
N PRO A 168 8.08 0.09 0.20
CA PRO A 168 7.83 1.53 0.17
C PRO A 168 9.00 2.32 0.77
N ARG A 169 9.33 3.45 0.17
CA ARG A 169 10.27 4.40 0.76
C ARG A 169 9.71 5.01 2.02
N ILE A 170 8.41 5.30 2.01
CA ILE A 170 7.67 5.80 3.17
C ILE A 170 6.34 5.05 3.25
N ALA A 171 6.02 4.54 4.42
CA ALA A 171 4.68 4.17 4.83
C ALA A 171 4.16 5.26 5.78
N LEU A 172 3.21 6.06 5.33
CA LEU A 172 2.59 7.11 6.11
C LEU A 172 1.22 6.63 6.58
N VAL A 173 1.16 6.26 7.84
CA VAL A 173 -0.02 5.65 8.47
C VAL A 173 -0.70 6.69 9.37
N ASP A 174 -1.79 7.24 8.86
CA ASP A 174 -2.62 8.21 9.54
C ASP A 174 -3.96 7.56 9.89
N PRO A 175 -4.23 7.25 11.18
CA PRO A 175 -5.48 6.62 11.58
C PRO A 175 -6.73 7.40 11.19
N GLU A 176 -6.68 8.74 11.11
CA GLU A 176 -7.82 9.57 10.74
C GLU A 176 -8.34 9.28 9.33
N LEU A 177 -7.47 8.81 8.43
CA LEU A 177 -7.87 8.40 7.07
C LEU A 177 -8.80 7.19 7.07
N THR A 178 -8.92 6.48 8.18
CA THR A 178 -9.79 5.31 8.32
C THR A 178 -11.18 5.65 8.90
N PHE A 179 -11.41 6.87 9.40
CA PHE A 179 -12.68 7.25 10.04
C PHE A 179 -13.89 7.12 9.11
N SER A 180 -13.69 7.40 7.83
CA SER A 180 -14.74 7.26 6.80
C SER A 180 -15.02 5.83 6.34
N MET A 181 -14.37 4.82 6.94
CA MET A 181 -14.63 3.42 6.58
C MET A 181 -16.02 2.97 7.06
N PRO A 182 -16.85 2.35 6.19
CA PRO A 182 -18.09 1.73 6.61
C PRO A 182 -17.85 0.64 7.67
N PRO A 183 -18.79 0.42 8.62
CA PRO A 183 -18.63 -0.59 9.66
C PRO A 183 -18.30 -2.00 9.14
N GLN A 184 -18.94 -2.43 8.03
CA GLN A 184 -18.65 -3.74 7.42
C GLN A 184 -17.20 -3.84 6.94
N LEU A 185 -16.65 -2.76 6.36
CA LEU A 185 -15.26 -2.73 5.92
C LEU A 185 -14.33 -2.73 7.13
N THR A 186 -14.63 -1.97 8.18
CA THR A 186 -13.89 -2.00 9.44
C THR A 186 -13.82 -3.41 10.02
N ALA A 187 -14.95 -4.13 10.04
CA ALA A 187 -15.00 -5.50 10.54
C ALA A 187 -14.15 -6.46 9.69
N SER A 188 -14.34 -6.43 8.37
CA SER A 188 -13.64 -7.38 7.46
C SER A 188 -12.14 -7.15 7.45
N THR A 189 -11.69 -5.89 7.35
CA THR A 189 -10.26 -5.57 7.33
C THR A 189 -9.62 -5.75 8.71
N GLY A 190 -10.34 -5.46 9.78
CA GLY A 190 -9.86 -5.71 11.15
C GLY A 190 -9.72 -7.20 11.47
N LEU A 191 -10.63 -8.05 10.96
CA LEU A 191 -10.49 -9.50 11.06
C LEU A 191 -9.36 -10.03 10.19
N ASP A 192 -9.13 -9.43 9.01
CA ASP A 192 -7.97 -9.72 8.17
C ASP A 192 -6.66 -9.41 8.93
N ALA A 193 -6.56 -8.23 9.54
CA ALA A 193 -5.42 -7.87 10.39
C ALA A 193 -5.20 -8.89 11.52
N LEU A 194 -6.28 -9.29 12.21
CA LEU A 194 -6.18 -10.28 13.29
C LEU A 194 -5.70 -11.64 12.77
N THR A 195 -6.18 -12.08 11.61
CA THR A 195 -5.73 -13.31 10.96
C THR A 195 -4.24 -13.24 10.63
N GLN A 196 -3.78 -12.12 10.06
CA GLN A 196 -2.37 -11.88 9.75
C GLN A 196 -1.46 -11.81 10.99
N LEU A 197 -2.02 -11.65 12.18
CA LEU A 197 -1.28 -11.75 13.45
C LEU A 197 -1.28 -13.19 14.00
N ILE A 198 -2.39 -13.92 13.84
CA ILE A 198 -2.52 -15.30 14.33
C ILE A 198 -1.67 -16.26 13.49
N GLU A 199 -1.73 -16.15 12.16
CA GLU A 199 -1.01 -17.06 11.25
C GLU A 199 0.51 -17.08 11.47
N PRO A 200 1.23 -15.93 11.50
CA PRO A 200 2.66 -15.94 11.78
C PRO A 200 3.00 -16.43 13.19
N PHE A 201 2.14 -16.14 14.17
CA PHE A 201 2.32 -16.60 15.56
C PHE A 201 2.27 -18.12 15.70
N LEU A 202 1.41 -18.78 14.91
CA LEU A 202 1.26 -20.24 14.89
C LEU A 202 2.20 -20.92 13.88
N SER A 203 2.89 -20.16 13.03
CA SER A 203 3.75 -20.70 11.98
C SER A 203 4.94 -21.48 12.54
N ALA A 204 5.28 -22.58 11.90
CA ALA A 204 6.53 -23.31 12.18
C ALA A 204 7.79 -22.45 11.87
N LYS A 205 7.65 -21.38 11.09
CA LYS A 205 8.72 -20.41 10.73
C LYS A 205 8.72 -19.15 11.60
N ARG A 206 7.96 -19.14 12.69
CA ARG A 206 7.89 -18.00 13.62
C ARG A 206 9.27 -17.61 14.18
N SER A 207 9.40 -16.38 14.60
CA SER A 207 10.60 -15.86 15.26
C SER A 207 10.23 -15.04 16.50
N PRO A 208 11.14 -14.86 17.48
CA PRO A 208 10.87 -14.03 18.64
C PRO A 208 10.46 -12.60 18.28
N LEU A 209 10.98 -12.07 17.17
CA LEU A 209 10.63 -10.73 16.67
C LEU A 209 9.18 -10.68 16.20
N THR A 210 8.78 -11.62 15.33
CA THR A 210 7.40 -11.70 14.83
C THR A 210 6.42 -12.05 15.95
N ASP A 211 6.80 -12.92 16.89
CA ASP A 211 5.98 -13.27 18.05
C ASP A 211 5.67 -12.04 18.91
N GLY A 212 6.63 -11.13 19.07
CA GLY A 212 6.45 -9.88 19.80
C GLY A 212 5.38 -9.00 19.15
N PHE A 213 5.48 -8.76 17.86
CA PHE A 213 4.49 -7.99 17.10
C PHE A 213 3.11 -8.66 17.10
N CYS A 214 3.06 -9.98 16.90
CA CYS A 214 1.81 -10.72 16.88
C CYS A 214 1.07 -10.64 18.22
N ARG A 215 1.76 -10.85 19.34
CA ARG A 215 1.14 -10.79 20.68
C ARG A 215 0.56 -9.42 20.97
N GLU A 216 1.32 -8.35 20.71
CA GLU A 216 0.86 -6.99 20.96
C GLU A 216 -0.27 -6.61 19.99
N GLY A 217 -0.15 -6.93 18.71
CA GLY A 217 -1.20 -6.68 17.74
C GLY A 217 -2.50 -7.40 18.06
N MET A 218 -2.46 -8.69 18.45
CA MET A 218 -3.64 -9.44 18.88
C MET A 218 -4.28 -8.83 20.12
N ARG A 219 -3.47 -8.39 21.08
CA ARG A 219 -3.96 -7.71 22.30
C ARG A 219 -4.69 -6.42 21.96
N LEU A 220 -4.12 -5.57 21.09
CA LEU A 220 -4.72 -4.32 20.65
C LEU A 220 -5.99 -4.58 19.84
N ALA A 221 -5.95 -5.45 18.84
CA ALA A 221 -7.10 -5.78 18.01
C ALA A 221 -8.29 -6.34 18.83
N SER A 222 -8.02 -7.21 19.80
CA SER A 222 -9.06 -7.77 20.67
C SER A 222 -9.77 -6.73 21.54
N ARG A 223 -9.07 -5.66 21.92
CA ARG A 223 -9.64 -4.57 22.73
C ARG A 223 -10.40 -3.56 21.90
N SER A 224 -9.86 -3.21 20.72
CA SER A 224 -10.25 -2.01 19.99
C SER A 224 -11.18 -2.29 18.79
N LEU A 225 -11.08 -3.47 18.12
CA LEU A 225 -11.81 -3.71 16.88
C LEU A 225 -13.34 -3.58 17.03
N ARG A 226 -13.91 -4.07 18.14
CA ARG A 226 -15.36 -3.96 18.40
C ARG A 226 -15.80 -2.51 18.61
N GLN A 227 -14.94 -1.71 19.23
CA GLN A 227 -15.22 -0.30 19.47
C GLN A 227 -15.10 0.48 18.16
N ALA A 228 -14.04 0.28 17.38
CA ALA A 228 -13.87 0.89 16.05
C ALA A 228 -15.02 0.52 15.07
N TYR A 229 -15.62 -0.67 15.22
CA TYR A 229 -16.80 -1.06 14.46
C TYR A 229 -18.06 -0.29 14.86
N LYS A 230 -18.26 -0.03 16.17
CA LYS A 230 -19.43 0.66 16.70
C LYS A 230 -19.36 2.17 16.50
N ASP A 231 -18.16 2.72 16.65
CA ASP A 231 -17.87 4.14 16.54
C ASP A 231 -16.62 4.31 15.65
N SER A 232 -16.86 4.83 14.45
CA SER A 232 -15.78 5.02 13.47
C SER A 232 -14.86 6.19 13.85
N GLU A 233 -15.29 7.09 14.73
CA GLU A 233 -14.55 8.30 15.13
C GLU A 233 -13.83 8.14 16.49
N ASP A 234 -13.93 6.97 17.11
CA ASP A 234 -13.19 6.66 18.33
C ASP A 234 -11.68 6.58 18.02
N THR A 235 -10.98 7.66 18.36
CA THR A 235 -9.56 7.86 18.07
C THR A 235 -8.65 6.89 18.82
N GLU A 236 -9.06 6.39 20.00
CA GLU A 236 -8.29 5.40 20.76
C GLU A 236 -8.41 4.00 20.13
N ALA A 237 -9.59 3.70 19.58
CA ALA A 237 -9.87 2.41 19.00
C ALA A 237 -9.29 2.23 17.58
N ARG A 238 -9.03 3.35 16.88
CA ARG A 238 -8.44 3.39 15.54
C ARG A 238 -6.93 3.44 15.60
#